data_9c2bcb34ab04b09e5b41676320095739
#
_entry.id   9c2bcb34ab04b09e5b41676320095739
#
_cell.length_a   1.000
_cell.length_b   1.000
_cell.length_c   1.000
_cell.angle_alpha   90.00
_cell.angle_beta   90.00
_cell.angle_gamma   90.00
#
_symmetry.space_group_name_H-M   'P 1'
#
loop_
_entity.id
_entity.type
_entity.pdbx_description
1 polymer ?
#
loop_
_entity_poly.entity_id
_entity_poly.type
_entity_poly.pdbx_seq_one_letter_code
_entity_poly.pdbx_strand_id
1 'polypeptide(L)'
;MYKIILVSLVVLLCGCNKKVETGLTNPVVVSSIDSICALCEPRLSGPFEHIWLDERYLTDERNPRFEQWIYGDSIAKYCNSDELTELATKHNSLAVRYVAFKMLLKKDSHRAIKVLIDDIDSNDSIIATHLDEGFPELLSGLRVGLAQGDRRIYNISVADSVSVVEAILKSNNRSKLYYYSSMQLRSEINKNHGSRFN
;
A
#
# COMPACT_ATOMS: atom_id res chain seq x y z
N MET A 1 18.28 -24.51 -50.41
CA MET A 1 19.10 -24.66 -49.19
C MET A 1 18.89 -23.45 -48.31
N TYR A 2 17.70 -23.32 -47.68
CA TYR A 2 17.39 -22.30 -46.66
C TYR A 2 16.54 -22.99 -45.59
N LYS A 3 17.18 -23.71 -44.71
CA LYS A 3 16.67 -24.15 -43.44
C LYS A 3 17.50 -23.46 -42.37
N ILE A 4 16.86 -23.17 -41.23
CA ILE A 4 17.46 -22.72 -40.00
C ILE A 4 17.70 -21.20 -39.95
N ILE A 5 16.72 -20.43 -39.51
CA ILE A 5 16.80 -19.34 -38.54
C ILE A 5 15.31 -18.98 -38.16
N LEU A 6 14.68 -19.79 -37.38
CA LEU A 6 13.34 -19.46 -36.84
C LEU A 6 13.11 -20.11 -35.47
N VAL A 7 14.14 -20.15 -34.64
CA VAL A 7 14.03 -20.76 -33.29
C VAL A 7 14.53 -19.83 -32.17
N SER A 8 14.95 -18.60 -32.47
CA SER A 8 15.57 -17.75 -31.43
C SER A 8 14.78 -16.49 -31.04
N LEU A 9 13.49 -16.39 -31.33
CA LEU A 9 12.72 -15.15 -31.01
C LEU A 9 11.52 -15.37 -30.09
N VAL A 10 11.44 -16.46 -29.36
CA VAL A 10 10.32 -16.73 -28.43
C VAL A 10 10.72 -16.67 -26.95
N VAL A 11 11.98 -16.43 -26.64
CA VAL A 11 12.48 -16.49 -25.22
C VAL A 11 12.63 -15.12 -24.56
N LEU A 12 12.23 -14.02 -25.20
CA LEU A 12 12.45 -12.65 -24.67
C LEU A 12 11.19 -11.93 -24.18
N LEU A 13 10.07 -12.62 -23.98
CA LEU A 13 8.86 -12.03 -23.40
C LEU A 13 8.44 -12.62 -22.04
N CYS A 14 9.24 -13.46 -21.44
CA CYS A 14 9.12 -13.71 -20.01
C CYS A 14 9.75 -12.51 -19.30
N GLY A 15 8.97 -11.46 -19.09
CA GLY A 15 9.28 -10.42 -18.12
C GLY A 15 9.64 -11.13 -16.81
N CYS A 16 10.91 -11.04 -16.42
CA CYS A 16 11.38 -11.53 -15.15
C CYS A 16 10.65 -10.78 -14.04
N ASN A 17 9.50 -11.28 -13.61
CA ASN A 17 9.05 -11.07 -12.26
C ASN A 17 10.13 -11.69 -11.36
N LYS A 18 11.11 -10.88 -10.95
CA LYS A 18 11.97 -11.22 -9.83
C LYS A 18 11.02 -11.39 -8.64
N LYS A 19 10.57 -12.65 -8.39
CA LYS A 19 9.98 -13.00 -7.11
C LYS A 19 11.02 -12.58 -6.08
N VAL A 20 10.70 -11.57 -5.27
CA VAL A 20 11.40 -11.37 -4.02
C VAL A 20 11.15 -12.66 -3.27
N GLU A 21 12.19 -13.45 -3.02
CA GLU A 21 12.13 -14.57 -2.10
C GLU A 21 11.85 -13.99 -0.72
N THR A 22 10.59 -13.69 -0.45
CA THR A 22 10.13 -13.52 0.93
C THR A 22 10.34 -14.88 1.57
N GLY A 23 11.03 -14.96 2.70
CA GLY A 23 11.22 -16.23 3.42
C GLY A 23 9.92 -16.90 3.90
N LEU A 24 8.79 -16.48 3.33
CA LEU A 24 7.43 -16.94 3.61
C LEU A 24 7.22 -18.32 3.00
N THR A 25 7.04 -19.30 3.87
CA THR A 25 6.85 -20.71 3.47
C THR A 25 5.39 -21.16 3.56
N ASN A 26 4.51 -20.38 4.19
CA ASN A 26 3.09 -20.73 4.34
C ASN A 26 2.39 -20.64 2.97
N PRO A 27 1.85 -21.76 2.42
CA PRO A 27 1.25 -21.78 1.09
C PRO A 27 0.01 -20.89 0.96
N VAL A 28 -0.75 -20.68 2.05
CA VAL A 28 -1.91 -19.78 2.07
C VAL A 28 -1.47 -18.33 1.90
N VAL A 29 -0.37 -17.94 2.56
CA VAL A 29 0.19 -16.58 2.44
C VAL A 29 0.71 -16.35 1.02
N VAL A 30 1.49 -17.28 0.50
CA VAL A 30 2.05 -17.19 -0.88
C VAL A 30 0.91 -17.06 -1.90
N SER A 31 -0.12 -17.94 -1.82
CA SER A 31 -1.28 -17.88 -2.71
C SER A 31 -2.06 -16.56 -2.57
N SER A 32 -2.20 -16.03 -1.35
CA SER A 32 -2.88 -14.75 -1.13
C SER A 32 -2.11 -13.58 -1.73
N ILE A 33 -0.78 -13.57 -1.62
CA ILE A 33 0.09 -12.56 -2.25
C ILE A 33 -0.03 -12.64 -3.78
N ASP A 34 0.09 -13.84 -4.36
CA ASP A 34 -0.05 -14.05 -5.81
C ASP A 34 -1.41 -13.55 -6.31
N SER A 35 -2.48 -13.79 -5.53
CA SER A 35 -3.83 -13.33 -5.85
C SER A 35 -3.95 -11.80 -5.80
N ILE A 36 -3.38 -11.14 -4.79
CA ILE A 36 -3.34 -9.67 -4.72
C ILE A 36 -2.57 -9.12 -5.93
N CYS A 37 -1.42 -9.68 -6.25
CA CYS A 37 -0.64 -9.27 -7.43
C CYS A 37 -1.47 -9.38 -8.71
N ALA A 38 -2.16 -10.50 -8.92
CA ALA A 38 -2.99 -10.72 -10.11
C ALA A 38 -4.19 -9.76 -10.20
N LEU A 39 -4.85 -9.50 -9.06
CA LEU A 39 -5.98 -8.55 -9.01
C LEU A 39 -5.54 -7.11 -9.28
N CYS A 40 -4.36 -6.74 -8.80
CA CYS A 40 -3.87 -5.37 -8.78
C CYS A 40 -2.88 -5.07 -9.91
N GLU A 41 -2.71 -5.97 -10.87
CA GLU A 41 -1.82 -5.78 -12.03
C GLU A 41 -2.13 -4.49 -12.81
N PRO A 42 -1.09 -3.86 -13.39
CA PRO A 42 -1.28 -2.74 -14.30
C PRO A 42 -2.23 -3.14 -15.45
N ARG A 43 -3.28 -2.36 -15.65
CA ARG A 43 -4.24 -2.55 -16.74
C ARG A 43 -3.89 -1.64 -17.92
N LEU A 44 -4.62 -1.77 -19.03
CA LEU A 44 -4.44 -0.98 -20.25
C LEU A 44 -4.43 0.55 -20.04
N SER A 45 -4.84 1.02 -18.87
CA SER A 45 -4.89 2.45 -18.50
C SER A 45 -3.55 3.04 -18.03
N GLY A 46 -2.50 2.26 -17.88
CA GLY A 46 -1.19 2.78 -17.48
C GLY A 46 -0.28 1.77 -16.75
N PRO A 47 0.95 2.18 -16.41
CA PRO A 47 1.97 1.30 -15.83
C PRO A 47 1.79 1.06 -14.32
N PHE A 48 0.77 1.65 -13.70
CA PHE A 48 0.59 1.61 -12.25
C PHE A 48 -0.27 0.42 -11.82
N GLU A 49 0.11 -0.21 -10.73
CA GLU A 49 -0.76 -1.17 -10.03
C GLU A 49 -2.01 -0.46 -9.49
N HIS A 50 -3.08 -1.21 -9.29
CA HIS A 50 -4.34 -0.73 -8.76
C HIS A 50 -4.63 -1.28 -7.37
N ILE A 51 -5.23 -0.46 -6.52
CA ILE A 51 -5.84 -0.90 -5.26
C ILE A 51 -7.24 -0.31 -5.12
N TRP A 52 -8.11 -1.01 -4.41
CA TRP A 52 -9.42 -0.50 -4.03
C TRP A 52 -9.41 -0.10 -2.57
N LEU A 53 -9.86 1.13 -2.29
CA LEU A 53 -9.90 1.68 -0.92
C LEU A 53 -11.14 1.21 -0.16
N ASP A 54 -12.22 0.87 -0.89
CA ASP A 54 -13.49 0.47 -0.31
C ASP A 54 -13.44 -0.94 0.27
N GLU A 55 -13.84 -1.07 1.53
CA GLU A 55 -13.86 -2.36 2.21
C GLU A 55 -15.23 -3.05 2.15
N ARG A 56 -16.35 -2.34 1.99
CA ARG A 56 -17.68 -2.91 2.23
C ARG A 56 -18.87 -2.18 1.61
N TYR A 57 -18.81 -1.64 0.42
CA TYR A 57 -19.99 -0.90 -0.09
C TYR A 57 -20.94 -1.66 -0.98
N LEU A 58 -20.67 -2.90 -1.33
CA LEU A 58 -21.57 -3.69 -2.16
C LEU A 58 -21.73 -5.10 -1.57
N THR A 59 -22.96 -5.54 -1.48
CA THR A 59 -23.39 -6.84 -0.95
C THR A 59 -22.98 -8.05 -1.80
N ASP A 60 -22.20 -7.85 -2.83
CA ASP A 60 -21.71 -8.92 -3.70
C ASP A 60 -20.30 -9.34 -3.30
N GLU A 61 -20.21 -10.46 -2.58
CA GLU A 61 -18.96 -11.09 -2.12
C GLU A 61 -18.01 -11.47 -3.27
N ARG A 62 -18.48 -11.47 -4.52
CA ARG A 62 -17.69 -11.80 -5.72
C ARG A 62 -17.06 -10.58 -6.38
N ASN A 63 -17.23 -9.38 -5.81
CA ASN A 63 -16.64 -8.18 -6.39
C ASN A 63 -15.12 -8.18 -6.15
N PRO A 64 -14.26 -8.09 -7.18
CA PRO A 64 -12.80 -8.04 -7.05
C PRO A 64 -12.31 -6.94 -6.11
N ARG A 65 -13.10 -5.89 -5.91
CA ARG A 65 -12.83 -4.80 -4.97
C ARG A 65 -12.67 -5.27 -3.53
N PHE A 66 -13.34 -6.39 -3.16
CA PHE A 66 -13.25 -6.95 -1.81
C PHE A 66 -12.25 -8.09 -1.70
N GLU A 67 -11.98 -8.78 -2.79
CA GLU A 67 -11.11 -9.95 -2.78
C GLU A 67 -9.72 -9.61 -2.26
N GLN A 68 -9.17 -8.45 -2.59
CA GLN A 68 -7.86 -8.01 -2.04
C GLN A 68 -7.86 -7.97 -0.51
N TRP A 69 -8.99 -7.63 0.14
CA TRP A 69 -9.11 -7.57 1.59
C TRP A 69 -9.28 -8.95 2.22
N ILE A 70 -9.96 -9.87 1.54
CA ILE A 70 -10.06 -11.28 1.94
C ILE A 70 -8.66 -11.91 1.95
N TYR A 71 -7.87 -11.65 0.91
CA TYR A 71 -6.47 -12.11 0.86
C TYR A 71 -5.61 -11.39 1.91
N GLY A 72 -5.85 -10.11 2.15
CA GLY A 72 -5.20 -9.36 3.22
C GLY A 72 -5.46 -9.97 4.59
N ASP A 73 -6.70 -10.29 4.92
CA ASP A 73 -7.07 -10.94 6.19
C ASP A 73 -6.42 -12.34 6.31
N SER A 74 -6.30 -13.08 5.20
CA SER A 74 -5.57 -14.34 5.16
C SER A 74 -4.09 -14.16 5.48
N ILE A 75 -3.44 -13.14 4.91
CA ILE A 75 -2.05 -12.79 5.22
C ILE A 75 -1.94 -12.42 6.70
N ALA A 76 -2.82 -11.57 7.22
CA ALA A 76 -2.81 -11.14 8.63
C ALA A 76 -2.95 -12.30 9.62
N LYS A 77 -3.74 -13.32 9.24
CA LYS A 77 -3.97 -14.51 10.07
C LYS A 77 -2.70 -15.35 10.26
N TYR A 78 -1.90 -15.49 9.22
CA TYR A 78 -0.77 -16.41 9.19
C TYR A 78 0.60 -15.74 9.30
N CYS A 79 0.72 -14.44 9.02
CA CYS A 79 1.96 -13.69 9.19
C CYS A 79 2.07 -13.09 10.59
N ASN A 80 3.27 -13.09 11.15
CA ASN A 80 3.62 -12.29 12.33
C ASN A 80 3.92 -10.83 11.95
N SER A 81 4.21 -9.97 12.93
CA SER A 81 4.50 -8.55 12.68
C SER A 81 5.79 -8.33 11.90
N ASP A 82 6.80 -9.20 12.04
CA ASP A 82 8.06 -9.09 11.29
C ASP A 82 7.83 -9.39 9.80
N GLU A 83 7.11 -10.46 9.50
CA GLU A 83 6.74 -10.85 8.13
C GLU A 83 5.86 -9.78 7.46
N LEU A 84 4.87 -9.23 8.18
CA LEU A 84 4.06 -8.13 7.68
C LEU A 84 4.90 -6.87 7.42
N THR A 85 5.88 -6.58 8.29
CA THR A 85 6.81 -5.47 8.10
C THR A 85 7.64 -5.67 6.83
N GLU A 86 8.16 -6.88 6.61
CA GLU A 86 8.93 -7.21 5.43
C GLU A 86 8.08 -7.06 4.15
N LEU A 87 6.87 -7.59 4.13
CA LEU A 87 5.94 -7.40 3.02
C LEU A 87 5.62 -5.92 2.77
N ALA A 88 5.36 -5.16 3.82
CA ALA A 88 5.01 -3.74 3.72
C ALA A 88 6.16 -2.86 3.22
N THR A 89 7.41 -3.29 3.39
CA THR A 89 8.60 -2.48 3.05
C THR A 89 9.32 -2.95 1.80
N LYS A 90 9.42 -4.27 1.59
CA LYS A 90 10.35 -4.84 0.60
C LYS A 90 9.66 -5.53 -0.58
N HIS A 91 8.36 -5.82 -0.52
CA HIS A 91 7.69 -6.50 -1.62
C HIS A 91 7.68 -5.64 -2.89
N ASN A 92 7.85 -6.26 -4.06
CA ASN A 92 7.91 -5.55 -5.33
C ASN A 92 6.59 -4.92 -5.73
N SER A 93 5.46 -5.60 -5.44
CA SER A 93 4.12 -5.07 -5.67
C SER A 93 3.77 -4.02 -4.61
N LEU A 94 3.43 -2.82 -5.05
CA LEU A 94 2.97 -1.73 -4.19
C LEU A 94 1.61 -2.04 -3.57
N ALA A 95 0.75 -2.79 -4.28
CA ALA A 95 -0.52 -3.24 -3.76
C ALA A 95 -0.34 -4.19 -2.57
N VAL A 96 0.58 -5.15 -2.66
CA VAL A 96 0.94 -6.01 -1.52
C VAL A 96 1.53 -5.20 -0.37
N ARG A 97 2.42 -4.24 -0.67
CA ARG A 97 2.98 -3.34 0.36
C ARG A 97 1.90 -2.55 1.10
N TYR A 98 0.88 -2.08 0.39
CA TYR A 98 -0.24 -1.35 0.98
C TYR A 98 -1.14 -2.24 1.84
N VAL A 99 -1.53 -3.40 1.31
CA VAL A 99 -2.36 -4.37 2.04
C VAL A 99 -1.63 -4.86 3.30
N ALA A 100 -0.36 -5.24 3.18
CA ALA A 100 0.46 -5.68 4.31
C ALA A 100 0.60 -4.57 5.38
N PHE A 101 0.81 -3.31 4.97
CA PHE A 101 0.83 -2.17 5.88
C PHE A 101 -0.48 -2.04 6.67
N LYS A 102 -1.63 -2.15 6.00
CA LYS A 102 -2.94 -2.08 6.65
C LYS A 102 -3.13 -3.23 7.64
N MET A 103 -2.70 -4.44 7.30
CA MET A 103 -2.75 -5.59 8.20
C MET A 103 -1.79 -5.43 9.39
N LEU A 104 -0.60 -4.88 9.15
CA LEU A 104 0.33 -4.53 10.21
C LEU A 104 -0.26 -3.47 11.15
N LEU A 105 -0.93 -2.46 10.61
CA LEU A 105 -1.58 -1.41 11.39
C LEU A 105 -2.66 -1.98 12.34
N LYS A 106 -3.41 -3.00 11.88
CA LYS A 106 -4.39 -3.74 12.72
C LYS A 106 -3.70 -4.59 13.81
N LYS A 107 -2.52 -5.15 13.54
CA LYS A 107 -1.86 -6.13 14.40
C LYS A 107 -0.85 -5.49 15.36
N ASP A 108 -0.08 -4.52 14.88
CA ASP A 108 0.98 -3.81 15.58
C ASP A 108 1.08 -2.37 15.04
N SER A 109 0.21 -1.50 15.55
CA SER A 109 0.09 -0.14 15.05
C SER A 109 1.39 0.67 15.23
N HIS A 110 2.11 0.48 16.34
CA HIS A 110 3.37 1.18 16.59
C HIS A 110 4.42 0.86 15.52
N ARG A 111 4.55 -0.42 15.19
CA ARG A 111 5.48 -0.87 14.13
C ARG A 111 5.06 -0.36 12.75
N ALA A 112 3.76 -0.36 12.45
CA ALA A 112 3.25 0.20 11.20
C ALA A 112 3.56 1.71 11.08
N ILE A 113 3.41 2.46 12.16
CA ILE A 113 3.76 3.88 12.17
C ILE A 113 5.25 4.09 11.91
N LYS A 114 6.12 3.24 12.46
CA LYS A 114 7.55 3.29 12.15
C LYS A 114 7.81 3.04 10.66
N VAL A 115 7.18 2.02 10.06
CA VAL A 115 7.27 1.76 8.61
C VAL A 115 6.82 2.97 7.80
N LEU A 116 5.73 3.63 8.19
CA LEU A 116 5.25 4.84 7.53
C LEU A 116 6.27 5.98 7.60
N ILE A 117 6.84 6.23 8.78
CA ILE A 117 7.80 7.31 8.99
C ILE A 117 9.08 7.06 8.18
N ASP A 118 9.59 5.83 8.17
CA ASP A 118 10.79 5.46 7.44
C ASP A 118 10.61 5.59 5.91
N ASP A 119 9.37 5.45 5.40
CA ASP A 119 9.01 5.50 3.97
C ASP A 119 8.28 6.82 3.58
N ILE A 120 8.27 7.83 4.44
CA ILE A 120 7.46 9.05 4.28
C ILE A 120 7.81 9.85 3.03
N ASP A 121 9.06 9.83 2.61
CA ASP A 121 9.58 10.54 1.45
C ASP A 121 9.58 9.70 0.15
N SER A 122 9.06 8.47 0.19
CA SER A 122 8.93 7.64 -1.01
C SER A 122 8.04 8.31 -2.05
N ASN A 123 8.45 8.20 -3.32
CA ASN A 123 7.68 8.65 -4.47
C ASN A 123 6.92 7.51 -5.16
N ASP A 124 6.86 6.34 -4.52
CA ASP A 124 6.09 5.20 -5.01
C ASP A 124 4.62 5.60 -5.18
N SER A 125 4.07 5.38 -6.37
CA SER A 125 2.71 5.77 -6.73
C SER A 125 1.90 4.58 -7.23
N ILE A 126 0.64 4.52 -6.84
CA ILE A 126 -0.31 3.47 -7.16
C ILE A 126 -1.65 4.10 -7.53
N ILE A 127 -2.44 3.45 -8.38
CA ILE A 127 -3.81 3.91 -8.64
C ILE A 127 -4.69 3.47 -7.47
N ALA A 128 -5.18 4.43 -6.72
CA ALA A 128 -6.16 4.19 -5.66
C ALA A 128 -7.56 4.43 -6.21
N THR A 129 -8.40 3.41 -6.14
CA THR A 129 -9.78 3.48 -6.63
C THR A 129 -10.75 3.54 -5.46
N HIS A 130 -11.61 4.55 -5.48
CA HIS A 130 -12.74 4.70 -4.58
C HIS A 130 -14.02 4.75 -5.41
N LEU A 131 -14.97 3.88 -5.12
CA LEU A 131 -16.14 3.64 -5.97
C LEU A 131 -15.70 3.31 -7.41
N ASP A 132 -15.98 4.19 -8.37
CA ASP A 132 -15.67 4.01 -9.78
C ASP A 132 -14.52 4.91 -10.27
N GLU A 133 -13.99 5.75 -9.39
CA GLU A 133 -12.93 6.71 -9.71
C GLU A 133 -11.58 6.24 -9.19
N GLY A 134 -10.57 6.23 -10.06
CA GLY A 134 -9.20 5.85 -9.72
C GLY A 134 -8.22 6.98 -10.03
N PHE A 135 -7.38 7.33 -9.05
CA PHE A 135 -6.39 8.39 -9.19
C PHE A 135 -4.99 7.89 -8.80
N PRO A 136 -3.94 8.41 -9.46
CA PRO A 136 -2.56 8.16 -9.02
C PRO A 136 -2.33 8.82 -7.66
N GLU A 137 -1.94 8.01 -6.69
CA GLU A 137 -1.74 8.45 -5.31
C GLU A 137 -0.37 7.99 -4.80
N LEU A 138 0.26 8.77 -3.93
CA LEU A 138 1.46 8.34 -3.23
C LEU A 138 1.13 7.21 -2.25
N LEU A 139 1.92 6.14 -2.26
CA LEU A 139 1.76 5.05 -1.30
C LEU A 139 1.90 5.55 0.14
N SER A 140 2.89 6.43 0.40
CA SER A 140 3.05 7.07 1.71
C SER A 140 1.84 7.93 2.09
N GLY A 141 1.21 8.63 1.14
CA GLY A 141 0.00 9.41 1.35
C GLY A 141 -1.18 8.54 1.77
N LEU A 142 -1.43 7.44 1.07
CA LEU A 142 -2.49 6.49 1.42
C LEU A 142 -2.27 5.89 2.82
N ARG A 143 -1.03 5.58 3.19
CA ARG A 143 -0.66 5.11 4.53
C ARG A 143 -0.90 6.19 5.61
N VAL A 144 -0.61 7.46 5.30
CA VAL A 144 -0.97 8.59 6.18
C VAL A 144 -2.48 8.64 6.38
N GLY A 145 -3.25 8.51 5.30
CA GLY A 145 -4.72 8.47 5.36
C GLY A 145 -5.23 7.38 6.30
N LEU A 146 -4.71 6.16 6.20
CA LEU A 146 -5.05 5.06 7.11
C LEU A 146 -4.67 5.38 8.57
N ALA A 147 -3.44 5.85 8.79
CA ALA A 147 -2.92 6.10 10.14
C ALA A 147 -3.64 7.27 10.85
N GLN A 148 -4.16 8.24 10.10
CA GLN A 148 -4.80 9.44 10.66
C GLN A 148 -6.33 9.40 10.57
N GLY A 149 -6.89 8.62 9.64
CA GLY A 149 -8.33 8.59 9.39
C GLY A 149 -9.11 7.92 10.50
N ASP A 150 -8.58 6.85 11.07
CA ASP A 150 -9.32 6.07 12.07
C ASP A 150 -8.41 5.52 13.19
N ARG A 151 -7.91 6.44 14.01
CA ARG A 151 -7.03 6.13 15.14
C ARG A 151 -7.63 5.10 16.10
N ARG A 152 -8.95 5.06 16.23
CA ARG A 152 -9.65 4.17 17.17
C ARG A 152 -9.68 2.73 16.66
N ILE A 153 -9.90 2.57 15.35
CA ILE A 153 -9.92 1.24 14.73
C ILE A 153 -8.57 0.56 14.86
N TYR A 154 -7.49 1.32 14.69
CA TYR A 154 -6.12 0.77 14.68
C TYR A 154 -5.40 0.93 16.03
N ASN A 155 -6.08 1.44 17.05
CA ASN A 155 -5.51 1.65 18.39
C ASN A 155 -4.17 2.41 18.38
N ILE A 156 -4.08 3.47 17.55
CA ILE A 156 -2.87 4.28 17.40
C ILE A 156 -2.72 5.20 18.61
N SER A 157 -1.55 5.16 19.24
CA SER A 157 -1.24 6.00 20.39
C SER A 157 -1.16 7.50 20.01
N VAL A 158 -1.36 8.37 21.00
CA VAL A 158 -1.17 9.82 20.81
C VAL A 158 0.28 10.13 20.39
N ALA A 159 1.24 9.45 21.01
CA ALA A 159 2.65 9.64 20.70
C ALA A 159 2.98 9.25 19.24
N ASP A 160 2.46 8.12 18.75
CA ASP A 160 2.62 7.70 17.36
C ASP A 160 1.98 8.69 16.39
N SER A 161 0.80 9.20 16.73
CA SER A 161 0.13 10.22 15.93
C SER A 161 0.95 11.50 15.83
N VAL A 162 1.54 11.96 16.92
CA VAL A 162 2.44 13.13 16.95
C VAL A 162 3.67 12.87 16.08
N SER A 163 4.27 11.69 16.19
CA SER A 163 5.44 11.30 15.38
C SER A 163 5.14 11.35 13.88
N VAL A 164 3.93 10.91 13.45
CA VAL A 164 3.52 11.03 12.03
C VAL A 164 3.41 12.49 11.62
N VAL A 165 2.81 13.35 12.46
CA VAL A 165 2.73 14.81 12.18
C VAL A 165 4.12 15.39 11.97
N GLU A 166 5.04 15.12 12.89
CA GLU A 166 6.41 15.62 12.81
C GLU A 166 7.13 15.12 11.56
N ALA A 167 6.93 13.86 11.18
CA ALA A 167 7.50 13.31 9.96
C ALA A 167 6.95 14.02 8.72
N ILE A 168 5.64 14.25 8.63
CA ILE A 168 5.03 15.00 7.53
C ILE A 168 5.61 16.41 7.43
N LEU A 169 5.78 17.11 8.56
CA LEU A 169 6.31 18.47 8.58
C LEU A 169 7.76 18.57 8.09
N LYS A 170 8.54 17.51 8.30
CA LYS A 170 9.95 17.41 7.85
C LYS A 170 10.09 16.86 6.45
N SER A 171 9.04 16.23 5.90
CA SER A 171 9.06 15.52 4.62
C SER A 171 9.22 16.48 3.42
N ASN A 172 9.96 16.03 2.41
CA ASN A 172 10.03 16.67 1.10
C ASN A 172 8.69 16.62 0.35
N ASN A 173 7.84 15.63 0.65
CA ASN A 173 6.50 15.46 0.09
C ASN A 173 5.40 16.16 0.91
N ARG A 174 5.75 17.04 1.85
CA ARG A 174 4.83 17.66 2.81
C ARG A 174 3.54 18.20 2.17
N SER A 175 3.63 18.93 1.07
CA SER A 175 2.47 19.52 0.40
C SER A 175 1.50 18.46 -0.12
N LYS A 176 2.01 17.34 -0.66
CA LYS A 176 1.19 16.22 -1.12
C LYS A 176 0.57 15.48 0.08
N LEU A 177 1.37 15.18 1.09
CA LEU A 177 0.92 14.46 2.29
C LEU A 177 -0.12 15.22 3.10
N TYR A 178 -0.12 16.56 3.03
CA TYR A 178 -1.13 17.40 3.65
C TYR A 178 -2.55 17.04 3.22
N TYR A 179 -2.76 16.70 1.96
CA TYR A 179 -4.10 16.34 1.44
C TYR A 179 -4.66 15.05 2.02
N TYR A 180 -3.80 14.11 2.40
CA TYR A 180 -4.21 12.84 3.03
C TYR A 180 -4.45 12.98 4.53
N SER A 181 -4.08 14.12 5.10
CA SER A 181 -4.20 14.36 6.52
C SER A 181 -5.64 14.65 6.92
N SER A 182 -6.07 14.14 8.07
CA SER A 182 -7.39 14.50 8.65
C SER A 182 -7.50 16.00 8.89
N MET A 183 -8.74 16.53 8.95
CA MET A 183 -8.96 17.96 9.25
C MET A 183 -8.30 18.39 10.57
N GLN A 184 -8.28 17.53 11.58
CA GLN A 184 -7.62 17.80 12.84
C GLN A 184 -6.12 17.96 12.66
N LEU A 185 -5.48 17.07 11.92
CA LEU A 185 -4.05 17.14 11.62
C LEU A 185 -3.71 18.38 10.78
N ARG A 186 -4.56 18.74 9.80
CA ARG A 186 -4.39 19.97 9.01
C ARG A 186 -4.44 21.20 9.90
N SER A 187 -5.34 21.21 10.90
CA SER A 187 -5.41 22.29 11.88
C SER A 187 -4.13 22.42 12.72
N GLU A 188 -3.56 21.30 13.15
CA GLU A 188 -2.30 21.28 13.91
C GLU A 188 -1.09 21.73 13.05
N ILE A 189 -1.02 21.27 11.80
CA ILE A 189 0.01 21.70 10.84
C ILE A 189 -0.10 23.21 10.60
N ASN A 190 -1.30 23.74 10.40
CA ASN A 190 -1.52 25.18 10.15
C ASN A 190 -1.18 26.05 11.38
N LYS A 191 -1.47 25.59 12.59
CA LYS A 191 -1.10 26.29 13.83
C LYS A 191 0.41 26.43 13.99
N ASN A 192 1.16 25.39 13.63
CA ASN A 192 2.61 25.34 13.82
C ASN A 192 3.42 26.05 12.71
N HIS A 193 2.84 26.31 11.56
CA HIS A 193 3.56 26.84 10.40
C HIS A 193 3.00 28.10 9.78
N GLY A 194 1.98 28.74 10.42
CA GLY A 194 1.30 29.90 9.85
C GLY A 194 0.64 29.55 8.48
N SER A 195 -0.41 30.22 8.10
CA SER A 195 -1.30 29.92 6.96
C SER A 195 -0.63 30.02 5.56
N ARG A 196 0.44 29.24 5.32
CA ARG A 196 1.14 29.19 4.01
C ARG A 196 0.53 28.18 3.03
N PHE A 197 -0.59 27.58 3.38
CA PHE A 197 -1.27 26.56 2.56
C PHE A 197 -2.72 26.95 2.19
N ASN A 198 -2.99 28.27 2.02
CA ASN A 198 -4.24 28.75 1.40
C ASN A 198 -4.09 28.80 -0.13
#